data_4e7cf1201ad062ec6dc4b6b4c12177c5
#
_entry.id   4e7cf1201ad062ec6dc4b6b4c12177c5
#
_cell.length_a   1.000
_cell.length_b   1.000
_cell.length_c   1.000
_cell.angle_alpha   90.00
_cell.angle_beta   90.00
_cell.angle_gamma   90.00
#
_symmetry.space_group_name_H-M   'P 1'
#
loop_
_entity.id
_entity.type
_entity.pdbx_description
1 polymer ?
#
loop_
_entity_poly.entity_id
_entity_poly.type
_entity_poly.pdbx_seq_one_letter_code
_entity_poly.pdbx_strand_id
1 'polypeptide(L)'
;MLKGSQDTFEGDERGTSLNVAMMTRVALMAAVTAVAAQITVPIEPVPFTFQVLAVILSGLLLGPRYGALAQAIYVLVGAVGVPVFAGFRGGLGIVFGDTGGYLLAYPFAAAVAGLAARAVANDQRRQAFLASLLCGCAALGVIYVLGATWLSVIAGLSPAAALATGVLPFVVFDLVKVVVAALVAVAAAPAIAASRT
;
A
#
# COMPACT_ATOMS: atom_id res chain seq x y z
N MET A 1 6.35 53.02 -8.05
CA MET A 1 6.84 52.22 -6.93
C MET A 1 5.71 51.32 -6.40
N LEU A 2 5.21 50.39 -7.22
CA LEU A 2 4.15 49.40 -6.84
C LEU A 2 4.27 48.14 -7.76
N LYS A 3 5.44 47.45 -7.74
CA LYS A 3 5.64 46.23 -8.51
C LYS A 3 6.07 44.99 -7.64
N GLY A 4 5.94 45.12 -6.31
CA GLY A 4 6.44 44.10 -5.39
C GLY A 4 5.38 43.28 -4.67
N SER A 5 4.08 43.44 -4.98
CA SER A 5 3.00 42.83 -4.16
C SER A 5 2.24 41.66 -4.84
N GLN A 6 2.47 41.40 -6.12
CA GLN A 6 1.76 40.34 -6.82
C GLN A 6 2.52 39.02 -6.85
N ASP A 7 3.85 39.04 -6.77
CA ASP A 7 4.68 37.80 -6.86
C ASP A 7 4.63 36.93 -5.59
N THR A 8 4.18 37.47 -4.46
CA THR A 8 4.09 36.72 -3.18
C THR A 8 2.83 35.86 -3.06
N PHE A 9 1.75 36.18 -3.77
CA PHE A 9 0.49 35.43 -3.70
C PHE A 9 0.46 34.23 -4.64
N GLU A 10 1.13 34.29 -5.83
CA GLU A 10 1.16 33.17 -6.77
C GLU A 10 2.03 31.99 -6.30
N GLY A 11 3.05 32.23 -5.47
CA GLY A 11 3.92 31.17 -4.92
C GLY A 11 3.22 30.28 -3.90
N ASP A 12 2.31 30.84 -3.11
CA ASP A 12 1.59 30.14 -2.04
C ASP A 12 0.45 29.26 -2.60
N GLU A 13 -0.23 29.71 -3.64
CA GLU A 13 -1.30 28.93 -4.27
C GLU A 13 -0.78 27.67 -4.97
N ARG A 14 0.39 27.70 -5.57
CA ARG A 14 1.01 26.51 -6.20
C ARG A 14 1.46 25.49 -5.17
N GLY A 15 2.01 25.90 -4.06
CA GLY A 15 2.39 25.02 -2.95
C GLY A 15 1.18 24.30 -2.35
N THR A 16 0.09 25.03 -2.17
CA THR A 16 -1.16 24.51 -1.58
C THR A 16 -1.89 23.57 -2.55
N SER A 17 -1.93 23.90 -3.84
CA SER A 17 -2.58 23.03 -4.84
C SER A 17 -1.87 21.70 -5.05
N LEU A 18 -0.53 21.67 -5.02
CA LEU A 18 0.25 20.45 -5.10
C LEU A 18 0.04 19.54 -3.87
N ASN A 19 -0.08 20.14 -2.68
CA ASN A 19 -0.41 19.41 -1.46
C ASN A 19 -1.83 18.81 -1.49
N VAL A 20 -2.82 19.55 -1.94
CA VAL A 20 -4.21 19.07 -2.05
C VAL A 20 -4.30 17.90 -3.04
N ALA A 21 -3.70 18.01 -4.22
CA ALA A 21 -3.69 16.94 -5.21
C ALA A 21 -3.02 15.66 -4.68
N MET A 22 -1.93 15.80 -3.93
CA MET A 22 -1.26 14.63 -3.34
C MET A 22 -2.10 14.01 -2.22
N MET A 23 -2.74 14.81 -1.37
CA MET A 23 -3.65 14.29 -0.34
C MET A 23 -4.85 13.57 -0.95
N THR A 24 -5.40 14.08 -2.04
CA THR A 24 -6.47 13.39 -2.78
C THR A 24 -6.02 12.02 -3.29
N ARG A 25 -4.80 11.91 -3.83
CA ARG A 25 -4.24 10.62 -4.26
C ARG A 25 -4.03 9.65 -3.09
N VAL A 26 -3.56 10.15 -1.95
CA VAL A 26 -3.41 9.38 -0.72
C VAL A 26 -4.77 8.83 -0.25
N ALA A 27 -5.79 9.67 -0.18
CA ALA A 27 -7.14 9.28 0.19
C ALA A 27 -7.74 8.26 -0.80
N LEU A 28 -7.52 8.48 -2.11
CA LEU A 28 -7.96 7.57 -3.15
C LEU A 28 -7.32 6.18 -2.99
N MET A 29 -6.02 6.10 -2.72
CA MET A 29 -5.35 4.81 -2.54
C MET A 29 -5.78 4.11 -1.25
N ALA A 30 -6.08 4.84 -0.18
CA ALA A 30 -6.71 4.26 1.02
C ALA A 30 -8.09 3.67 0.69
N ALA A 31 -8.93 4.37 -0.08
CA ALA A 31 -10.22 3.90 -0.54
C ALA A 31 -10.10 2.68 -1.48
N VAL A 32 -9.14 2.68 -2.41
CA VAL A 32 -8.84 1.52 -3.28
C VAL A 32 -8.46 0.30 -2.43
N THR A 33 -7.68 0.48 -1.36
CA THR A 33 -7.32 -0.61 -0.45
C THR A 33 -8.55 -1.14 0.29
N ALA A 34 -9.46 -0.25 0.72
CA ALA A 34 -10.73 -0.64 1.36
C ALA A 34 -11.63 -1.45 0.41
N VAL A 35 -11.72 -1.06 -0.86
CA VAL A 35 -12.46 -1.83 -1.88
C VAL A 35 -11.78 -3.17 -2.16
N ALA A 36 -10.45 -3.18 -2.32
CA ALA A 36 -9.67 -4.39 -2.53
C ALA A 36 -9.78 -5.39 -1.36
N ALA A 37 -10.03 -4.91 -0.15
CA ALA A 37 -10.29 -5.74 1.03
C ALA A 37 -11.60 -6.53 0.92
N GLN A 38 -12.59 -6.02 0.18
CA GLN A 38 -13.88 -6.70 0.03
C GLN A 38 -13.84 -7.82 -1.01
N ILE A 39 -12.83 -7.80 -1.90
CA ILE A 39 -12.57 -8.92 -2.81
C ILE A 39 -11.78 -9.96 -2.01
N THR A 40 -12.50 -10.81 -1.30
CA THR A 40 -11.94 -11.73 -0.33
C THR A 40 -12.47 -13.16 -0.52
N VAL A 41 -11.58 -14.13 -0.30
CA VAL A 41 -11.96 -15.54 -0.11
C VAL A 41 -11.73 -15.85 1.38
N PRO A 42 -12.77 -16.24 2.11
CA PRO A 42 -12.67 -16.51 3.55
C PRO A 42 -11.89 -17.83 3.77
N ILE A 43 -10.62 -17.69 4.13
CA ILE A 43 -9.73 -18.78 4.53
C ILE A 43 -9.30 -18.46 5.96
N GLU A 44 -9.51 -19.36 6.90
CA GLU A 44 -9.10 -19.16 8.29
C GLU A 44 -7.66 -19.69 8.51
N PRO A 45 -6.86 -19.01 9.33
CA PRO A 45 -7.13 -17.83 10.15
C PRO A 45 -6.94 -16.49 9.40
N VAL A 46 -6.38 -16.50 8.21
CA VAL A 46 -6.05 -15.29 7.41
C VAL A 46 -6.82 -15.35 6.09
N PRO A 47 -7.73 -14.39 5.81
CA PRO A 47 -8.45 -14.36 4.55
C PRO A 47 -7.54 -13.99 3.38
N PHE A 48 -7.73 -14.63 2.24
CA PHE A 48 -7.14 -14.19 0.99
C PHE A 48 -7.86 -12.95 0.48
N THR A 49 -7.12 -11.87 0.19
CA THR A 49 -7.71 -10.59 -0.28
C THR A 49 -6.89 -9.96 -1.38
N PHE A 50 -7.46 -8.99 -2.10
CA PHE A 50 -6.71 -8.15 -3.04
C PHE A 50 -5.98 -6.97 -2.40
N GLN A 51 -6.00 -6.84 -1.06
CA GLN A 51 -5.32 -5.76 -0.33
C GLN A 51 -3.83 -5.67 -0.65
N VAL A 52 -3.11 -6.79 -0.71
CA VAL A 52 -1.68 -6.84 -1.01
C VAL A 52 -1.35 -6.14 -2.33
N LEU A 53 -2.17 -6.32 -3.36
CA LEU A 53 -2.04 -5.61 -4.64
C LEU A 53 -2.16 -4.09 -4.44
N ALA A 54 -3.18 -3.63 -3.73
CA ALA A 54 -3.43 -2.21 -3.49
C ALA A 54 -2.33 -1.57 -2.63
N VAL A 55 -1.82 -2.29 -1.62
CA VAL A 55 -0.69 -1.86 -0.78
C VAL A 55 0.57 -1.63 -1.61
N ILE A 56 0.95 -2.60 -2.45
CA ILE A 56 2.13 -2.49 -3.32
C ILE A 56 1.93 -1.35 -4.33
N LEU A 57 0.77 -1.26 -4.97
CA LEU A 57 0.44 -0.18 -5.91
C LEU A 57 0.54 1.19 -5.24
N SER A 58 0.06 1.35 -4.00
CA SER A 58 0.14 2.64 -3.31
C SER A 58 1.60 3.10 -3.15
N GLY A 59 2.50 2.19 -2.83
CA GLY A 59 3.93 2.48 -2.78
C GLY A 59 4.51 2.85 -4.15
N LEU A 60 4.30 2.00 -5.15
CA LEU A 60 4.85 2.17 -6.51
C LEU A 60 4.40 3.48 -7.17
N LEU A 61 3.13 3.89 -6.98
CA LEU A 61 2.55 5.06 -7.62
C LEU A 61 2.80 6.36 -6.85
N LEU A 62 2.73 6.32 -5.51
CA LEU A 62 2.82 7.51 -4.66
C LEU A 62 4.22 7.72 -4.05
N GLY A 63 5.07 6.71 -4.10
CA GLY A 63 6.37 6.70 -3.44
C GLY A 63 6.30 6.32 -1.95
N PRO A 64 7.46 6.22 -1.29
CA PRO A 64 7.55 5.60 0.04
C PRO A 64 6.75 6.33 1.11
N ARG A 65 6.80 7.67 1.14
CA ARG A 65 6.12 8.47 2.17
C ARG A 65 4.61 8.47 2.02
N TYR A 66 4.12 8.78 0.81
CA TYR A 66 2.69 8.93 0.56
C TYR A 66 1.98 7.57 0.40
N GLY A 67 2.68 6.55 -0.09
CA GLY A 67 2.18 5.18 -0.08
C GLY A 67 1.99 4.66 1.34
N ALA A 68 3.00 4.86 2.22
CA ALA A 68 2.87 4.53 3.64
C ALA A 68 1.74 5.30 4.33
N LEU A 69 1.61 6.60 4.04
CA LEU A 69 0.54 7.43 4.60
C LEU A 69 -0.85 6.93 4.17
N ALA A 70 -1.03 6.55 2.90
CA ALA A 70 -2.29 5.99 2.41
C ALA A 70 -2.68 4.72 3.19
N GLN A 71 -1.72 3.82 3.41
CA GLN A 71 -1.96 2.59 4.16
C GLN A 71 -2.16 2.85 5.67
N ALA A 72 -1.45 3.81 6.25
CA ALA A 72 -1.69 4.22 7.64
C ALA A 72 -3.11 4.77 7.83
N ILE A 73 -3.57 5.63 6.92
CA ILE A 73 -4.95 6.15 6.94
C ILE A 73 -5.96 4.99 6.80
N TYR A 74 -5.75 4.06 5.87
CA TYR A 74 -6.62 2.89 5.72
C TYR A 74 -6.74 2.10 7.03
N VAL A 75 -5.61 1.79 7.66
CA VAL A 75 -5.58 1.03 8.92
C VAL A 75 -6.25 1.82 10.06
N LEU A 76 -5.99 3.12 10.17
CA LEU A 76 -6.60 3.98 11.19
C LEU A 76 -8.12 4.09 11.02
N VAL A 77 -8.60 4.28 9.79
CA VAL A 77 -10.04 4.33 9.48
C VAL A 77 -10.72 3.01 9.87
N GLY A 78 -10.10 1.87 9.57
CA GLY A 78 -10.60 0.58 10.02
C GLY A 78 -10.53 0.39 11.53
N ALA A 79 -9.47 0.85 12.18
CA ALA A 79 -9.27 0.73 13.63
C ALA A 79 -10.32 1.51 14.44
N VAL A 80 -10.77 2.69 13.96
CA VAL A 80 -11.84 3.46 14.62
C VAL A 80 -13.24 2.88 14.39
N GLY A 81 -13.35 1.74 13.67
CA GLY A 81 -14.60 0.98 13.53
C GLY A 81 -15.30 1.11 12.18
N VAL A 82 -14.76 1.86 11.22
CA VAL A 82 -15.32 1.89 9.86
C VAL A 82 -15.12 0.52 9.21
N PRO A 83 -16.15 -0.09 8.56
CA PRO A 83 -16.11 -1.46 8.03
C PRO A 83 -15.33 -1.56 6.71
N VAL A 84 -14.03 -1.23 6.75
CA VAL A 84 -13.14 -1.21 5.58
C VAL A 84 -12.19 -2.41 5.50
N PHE A 85 -12.10 -3.23 6.56
CA PHE A 85 -11.32 -4.46 6.55
C PHE A 85 -12.06 -5.59 5.84
N ALA A 86 -11.36 -6.69 5.55
CA ALA A 86 -11.91 -7.84 4.82
C ALA A 86 -13.24 -8.34 5.43
N GLY A 87 -14.24 -8.55 4.57
CA GLY A 87 -15.58 -8.97 4.99
C GLY A 87 -16.38 -7.88 5.71
N PHE A 88 -16.17 -6.61 5.33
CA PHE A 88 -16.86 -5.45 5.91
C PHE A 88 -16.68 -5.34 7.43
N ARG A 89 -15.51 -5.74 7.94
CA ARG A 89 -15.17 -5.65 9.35
C ARG A 89 -14.40 -4.37 9.67
N GLY A 90 -14.36 -4.00 10.94
CA GLY A 90 -13.61 -2.86 11.49
C GLY A 90 -13.46 -2.98 12.99
N GLY A 91 -12.77 -2.01 13.57
CA GLY A 91 -12.51 -1.90 15.00
C GLY A 91 -11.17 -2.46 15.45
N LEU A 92 -10.77 -2.05 16.64
CA LEU A 92 -9.49 -2.47 17.26
C LEU A 92 -9.39 -3.98 17.45
N GLY A 93 -10.52 -4.69 17.63
CA GLY A 93 -10.51 -6.15 17.75
C GLY A 93 -9.96 -6.87 16.54
N ILE A 94 -10.06 -6.30 15.33
CA ILE A 94 -9.44 -6.84 14.12
C ILE A 94 -7.95 -6.52 14.08
N VAL A 95 -7.56 -5.30 14.48
CA VAL A 95 -6.16 -4.86 14.50
C VAL A 95 -5.35 -5.64 15.55
N PHE A 96 -5.95 -6.02 16.65
CA PHE A 96 -5.32 -6.84 17.70
C PHE A 96 -5.65 -8.33 17.57
N GLY A 97 -6.43 -8.75 16.57
CA GLY A 97 -6.72 -10.14 16.26
C GLY A 97 -5.66 -10.79 15.37
N ASP A 98 -5.95 -11.99 14.87
CA ASP A 98 -5.03 -12.85 14.11
C ASP A 98 -4.42 -12.20 12.87
N THR A 99 -5.18 -11.32 12.21
CA THR A 99 -4.76 -10.61 10.99
C THR A 99 -4.09 -9.28 11.24
N GLY A 100 -3.98 -8.84 12.50
CA GLY A 100 -3.48 -7.52 12.87
C GLY A 100 -2.08 -7.22 12.39
N GLY A 101 -1.17 -8.19 12.49
CA GLY A 101 0.20 -8.04 12.03
C GLY A 101 0.33 -7.77 10.53
N TYR A 102 -0.55 -8.36 9.72
CA TYR A 102 -0.62 -8.09 8.28
C TYR A 102 -1.08 -6.65 8.02
N LEU A 103 -2.12 -6.19 8.71
CA LEU A 103 -2.63 -4.82 8.59
C LEU A 103 -1.57 -3.79 9.02
N LEU A 104 -0.92 -4.02 10.14
CA LEU A 104 0.13 -3.14 10.66
C LEU A 104 1.40 -3.14 9.77
N ALA A 105 1.62 -4.20 9.00
CA ALA A 105 2.71 -4.27 8.02
C ALA A 105 2.47 -3.38 6.79
N TYR A 106 1.22 -3.06 6.43
CA TYR A 106 0.89 -2.37 5.18
C TYR A 106 1.59 -1.02 4.98
N PRO A 107 1.67 -0.11 5.97
CA PRO A 107 2.42 1.14 5.81
C PRO A 107 3.90 0.89 5.49
N PHE A 108 4.53 -0.07 6.16
CA PHE A 108 5.93 -0.41 5.94
C PHE A 108 6.15 -1.06 4.58
N ALA A 109 5.28 -1.98 4.20
CA ALA A 109 5.32 -2.63 2.89
C ALA A 109 5.13 -1.62 1.75
N ALA A 110 4.19 -0.69 1.89
CA ALA A 110 4.01 0.39 0.92
C ALA A 110 5.24 1.30 0.84
N ALA A 111 5.90 1.59 1.97
CA ALA A 111 7.15 2.35 1.96
C ALA A 111 8.24 1.63 1.19
N VAL A 112 8.41 0.33 1.41
CA VAL A 112 9.41 -0.50 0.71
C VAL A 112 9.11 -0.60 -0.78
N ALA A 113 7.86 -0.88 -1.18
CA ALA A 113 7.44 -0.88 -2.59
C ALA A 113 7.71 0.48 -3.24
N GLY A 114 7.49 1.56 -2.50
CA GLY A 114 7.67 2.94 -2.95
C GLY A 114 9.12 3.31 -3.30
N LEU A 115 10.11 2.55 -2.90
CA LEU A 115 11.51 2.78 -3.29
C LEU A 115 11.69 2.68 -4.81
N ALA A 116 10.85 1.89 -5.50
CA ALA A 116 10.85 1.80 -6.95
C ALA A 116 10.21 3.00 -7.67
N ALA A 117 9.51 3.89 -6.97
CA ALA A 117 8.74 4.98 -7.58
C ALA A 117 9.59 5.94 -8.46
N ARG A 118 10.88 6.10 -8.16
CA ARG A 118 11.79 6.89 -8.99
C ARG A 118 12.09 6.18 -10.32
N ALA A 119 12.28 4.87 -10.30
CA ALA A 119 12.48 4.07 -11.51
C ALA A 119 11.20 4.05 -12.37
N VAL A 120 10.03 3.98 -11.74
CA VAL A 120 8.72 4.05 -12.42
C VAL A 120 8.53 5.40 -13.13
N ALA A 121 9.03 6.49 -12.54
CA ALA A 121 8.94 7.83 -13.13
C ALA A 121 9.91 8.07 -14.31
N ASN A 122 10.90 7.20 -14.50
CA ASN A 122 11.83 7.26 -15.62
C ASN A 122 11.25 6.52 -16.83
N ASP A 123 11.53 7.00 -18.05
CA ASP A 123 10.98 6.44 -19.31
C ASP A 123 11.54 5.06 -19.70
N GLN A 124 12.35 4.43 -18.83
CA GLN A 124 12.95 3.13 -19.07
C GLN A 124 12.05 1.99 -18.54
N ARG A 125 11.08 1.58 -19.34
CA ARG A 125 10.06 0.57 -18.96
C ARG A 125 10.64 -0.70 -18.33
N ARG A 126 11.75 -1.24 -18.88
CA ARG A 126 12.37 -2.46 -18.35
C ARG A 126 12.93 -2.26 -16.94
N GLN A 127 13.62 -1.14 -16.70
CA GLN A 127 14.16 -0.84 -15.37
C GLN A 127 13.04 -0.56 -14.36
N ALA A 128 12.01 0.18 -14.77
CA ALA A 128 10.82 0.42 -13.97
C ALA A 128 10.14 -0.89 -13.56
N PHE A 129 9.97 -1.82 -14.49
CA PHE A 129 9.37 -3.12 -14.21
C PHE A 129 10.21 -3.94 -13.23
N LEU A 130 11.52 -4.08 -13.49
CA LEU A 130 12.41 -4.87 -12.62
C LEU A 130 12.52 -4.27 -11.21
N ALA A 131 12.64 -2.94 -11.10
CA ALA A 131 12.65 -2.26 -9.81
C ALA A 131 11.32 -2.47 -9.05
N SER A 132 10.19 -2.34 -9.75
CA SER A 132 8.86 -2.57 -9.16
C SER A 132 8.68 -4.01 -8.70
N LEU A 133 9.17 -4.98 -9.46
CA LEU A 133 9.13 -6.39 -9.10
C LEU A 133 9.98 -6.68 -7.85
N LEU A 134 11.22 -6.20 -7.81
CA LEU A 134 12.13 -6.40 -6.68
C LEU A 134 11.59 -5.74 -5.40
N CYS A 135 11.19 -4.47 -5.48
CA CYS A 135 10.64 -3.75 -4.32
C CYS A 135 9.26 -4.32 -3.91
N GLY A 136 8.45 -4.80 -4.86
CA GLY A 136 7.19 -5.47 -4.59
C GLY A 136 7.38 -6.81 -3.86
N CYS A 137 8.35 -7.62 -4.26
CA CYS A 137 8.70 -8.86 -3.56
C CYS A 137 9.25 -8.57 -2.14
N ALA A 138 10.08 -7.53 -1.99
CA ALA A 138 10.57 -7.11 -0.67
C ALA A 138 9.41 -6.64 0.23
N ALA A 139 8.47 -5.87 -0.32
CA ALA A 139 7.27 -5.43 0.40
C ALA A 139 6.39 -6.62 0.83
N LEU A 140 6.20 -7.62 -0.05
CA LEU A 140 5.50 -8.86 0.28
C LEU A 140 6.22 -9.60 1.43
N GLY A 141 7.54 -9.66 1.41
CA GLY A 141 8.36 -10.19 2.50
C GLY A 141 8.09 -9.49 3.83
N VAL A 142 7.99 -8.16 3.84
CA VAL A 142 7.63 -7.38 5.04
C VAL A 142 6.25 -7.77 5.56
N ILE A 143 5.25 -7.90 4.68
CA ILE A 143 3.88 -8.31 5.06
C ILE A 143 3.92 -9.69 5.72
N TYR A 144 4.62 -10.65 5.12
CA TYR A 144 4.67 -12.02 5.63
C TYR A 144 5.45 -12.14 6.94
N VAL A 145 6.59 -11.47 7.06
CA VAL A 145 7.38 -11.50 8.29
C VAL A 145 6.60 -10.95 9.47
N LEU A 146 6.04 -9.74 9.33
CA LEU A 146 5.28 -9.10 10.39
C LEU A 146 3.95 -9.83 10.66
N GLY A 147 3.25 -10.25 9.59
CA GLY A 147 1.99 -10.96 9.70
C GLY A 147 2.12 -12.32 10.36
N ALA A 148 3.04 -13.16 9.89
CA ALA A 148 3.23 -14.50 10.46
C ALA A 148 3.81 -14.46 11.89
N THR A 149 4.71 -13.52 12.18
CA THR A 149 5.22 -13.34 13.55
C THR A 149 4.09 -12.96 14.50
N TRP A 150 3.25 -12.00 14.10
CA TRP A 150 2.09 -11.58 14.88
C TRP A 150 1.11 -12.74 15.08
N LEU A 151 0.77 -13.45 14.00
CA LEU A 151 -0.13 -14.62 14.05
C LEU A 151 0.40 -15.70 15.00
N SER A 152 1.70 -15.99 14.95
CA SER A 152 2.34 -16.95 15.87
C SER A 152 2.13 -16.56 17.34
N VAL A 153 2.27 -15.27 17.67
CA VAL A 153 2.13 -14.77 19.04
C VAL A 153 0.67 -14.78 19.49
N ILE A 154 -0.23 -14.22 18.67
CA ILE A 154 -1.65 -14.04 19.05
C ILE A 154 -2.41 -15.36 19.09
N ALA A 155 -2.20 -16.24 18.10
CA ALA A 155 -2.87 -17.54 18.03
C ALA A 155 -2.14 -18.66 18.82
N GLY A 156 -0.99 -18.36 19.44
CA GLY A 156 -0.20 -19.35 20.16
C GLY A 156 0.37 -20.47 19.27
N LEU A 157 0.58 -20.16 17.99
CA LEU A 157 1.08 -21.14 17.00
C LEU A 157 2.61 -21.21 17.02
N SER A 158 3.16 -22.38 16.71
CA SER A 158 4.59 -22.46 16.42
C SER A 158 4.91 -21.62 15.15
N PRO A 159 6.14 -21.08 15.01
CA PRO A 159 6.52 -20.33 13.81
C PRO A 159 6.29 -21.10 12.51
N ALA A 160 6.52 -22.43 12.52
CA ALA A 160 6.27 -23.27 11.36
C ALA A 160 4.78 -23.37 11.02
N ALA A 161 3.91 -23.50 12.04
CA ALA A 161 2.45 -23.53 11.84
C ALA A 161 1.93 -22.18 11.35
N ALA A 162 2.42 -21.05 11.89
CA ALA A 162 2.05 -19.72 11.42
C ALA A 162 2.46 -19.47 9.96
N LEU A 163 3.64 -19.93 9.54
CA LEU A 163 4.05 -19.89 8.14
C LEU A 163 3.19 -20.79 7.25
N ALA A 164 2.87 -22.00 7.72
CA ALA A 164 2.05 -22.94 6.95
C ALA A 164 0.63 -22.44 6.70
N THR A 165 0.03 -21.72 7.65
CA THR A 165 -1.35 -21.25 7.58
C THR A 165 -1.47 -19.80 7.09
N GLY A 166 -0.53 -18.93 7.47
CA GLY A 166 -0.57 -17.49 7.20
C GLY A 166 0.24 -17.03 5.99
N VAL A 167 1.06 -17.91 5.38
CA VAL A 167 1.95 -17.53 4.25
C VAL A 167 1.82 -18.50 3.08
N LEU A 168 2.08 -19.79 3.28
CA LEU A 168 2.21 -20.76 2.18
C LEU A 168 1.00 -20.81 1.24
N PRO A 169 -0.27 -20.75 1.68
CA PRO A 169 -1.42 -20.80 0.80
C PRO A 169 -1.51 -19.59 -0.14
N PHE A 170 -0.86 -18.47 0.22
CA PHE A 170 -1.00 -17.18 -0.45
C PHE A 170 0.16 -16.83 -1.36
N VAL A 171 1.36 -17.40 -1.16
CA VAL A 171 2.61 -17.01 -1.84
C VAL A 171 2.46 -16.93 -3.34
N VAL A 172 1.90 -17.97 -3.98
CA VAL A 172 1.79 -18.02 -5.45
C VAL A 172 0.87 -16.91 -5.97
N PHE A 173 -0.27 -16.72 -5.34
CA PHE A 173 -1.24 -15.70 -5.72
C PHE A 173 -0.73 -14.28 -5.45
N ASP A 174 0.00 -14.08 -4.34
CA ASP A 174 0.54 -12.78 -3.98
C ASP A 174 1.73 -12.40 -4.88
N LEU A 175 2.53 -13.37 -5.33
CA LEU A 175 3.54 -13.11 -6.36
C LEU A 175 2.90 -12.68 -7.70
N VAL A 176 1.78 -13.27 -8.09
CA VAL A 176 1.00 -12.80 -9.25
C VAL A 176 0.55 -11.36 -9.04
N LYS A 177 0.05 -10.99 -7.85
CA LYS A 177 -0.32 -9.61 -7.52
C LYS A 177 0.87 -8.65 -7.61
N VAL A 178 2.06 -9.06 -7.17
CA VAL A 178 3.29 -8.27 -7.34
C VAL A 178 3.59 -8.00 -8.80
N VAL A 179 3.48 -9.02 -9.68
CA VAL A 179 3.68 -8.86 -11.13
C VAL A 179 2.63 -7.91 -11.71
N VAL A 180 1.36 -8.09 -11.36
CA VAL A 180 0.27 -7.20 -11.80
C VAL A 180 0.51 -5.77 -11.34
N ALA A 181 0.92 -5.56 -10.07
CA ALA A 181 1.26 -4.23 -9.55
C ALA A 181 2.40 -3.58 -10.35
N ALA A 182 3.45 -4.35 -10.68
CA ALA A 182 4.57 -3.85 -11.48
C ALA A 182 4.13 -3.45 -12.89
N LEU A 183 3.30 -4.26 -13.55
CA LEU A 183 2.75 -3.96 -14.88
C LEU A 183 1.88 -2.70 -14.86
N VAL A 184 0.98 -2.58 -13.89
CA VAL A 184 0.11 -1.40 -13.72
C VAL A 184 0.94 -0.15 -13.45
N ALA A 185 1.97 -0.24 -12.59
CA ALA A 185 2.84 0.90 -12.29
C ALA A 185 3.60 1.38 -13.54
N VAL A 186 4.14 0.46 -14.36
CA VAL A 186 4.81 0.79 -15.62
C VAL A 186 3.83 1.39 -16.64
N ALA A 187 2.60 0.88 -16.71
CA ALA A 187 1.57 1.43 -17.59
C ALA A 187 1.13 2.83 -17.16
N ALA A 188 1.11 3.12 -15.86
CA ALA A 188 0.75 4.43 -15.30
C ALA A 188 1.90 5.47 -15.36
N ALA A 189 3.14 5.05 -15.64
CA ALA A 189 4.32 5.91 -15.63
C ALA A 189 4.17 7.21 -16.44
N PRO A 190 3.62 7.21 -17.68
CA PRO A 190 3.44 8.44 -18.45
C PRO A 190 2.51 9.45 -17.76
N ALA A 191 1.42 8.97 -17.17
CA ALA A 191 0.47 9.83 -16.45
C ALA A 191 1.08 10.40 -15.16
N ILE A 192 1.94 9.64 -14.47
CA ILE A 192 2.66 10.09 -13.28
C ILE A 192 3.68 11.18 -13.67
N ALA A 193 4.41 11.00 -14.77
CA ALA A 193 5.37 12.00 -15.26
C ALA A 193 4.66 13.33 -15.63
N ALA A 194 3.56 13.26 -16.37
CA ALA A 194 2.77 14.43 -16.76
C ALA A 194 2.18 15.21 -15.57
N SER A 195 1.96 14.57 -14.45
CA SER A 195 1.38 15.22 -13.25
C SER A 195 2.41 15.91 -12.34
N ARG A 196 3.69 15.85 -12.69
CA ARG A 196 4.82 16.48 -11.96
C ARG A 196 5.35 17.74 -12.64
N THR A 197 4.94 17.98 -13.89
CA THR A 197 5.20 19.23 -14.64
C THR A 197 4.10 20.24 -14.38
#